data_e56dd2d23336b6eb3de58d52f15a795e
#
_entry.id   e56dd2d23336b6eb3de58d52f15a795e
#
_cell.length_a   1.000
_cell.length_b   1.000
_cell.length_c   1.000
_cell.angle_alpha   90.00
_cell.angle_beta   90.00
_cell.angle_gamma   90.00
#
_symmetry.space_group_name_H-M   'P 1'
#
loop_
_entity.id
_entity.type
_entity.pdbx_description
1 polymer ?
#
loop_
_entity_poly.entity_id
_entity_poly.type
_entity_poly.pdbx_seq_one_letter_code
_entity_poly.pdbx_strand_id
1 'polypeptide(L)'
;MAEVNLADYDRYGFKVESQHVSRQQWEKMHATVVNSDKKHLPKWDALFRSNRGELPERSDKIKKLIRKGVPTQFRRKVWLKYSGALDRMDMNPGVYLAMVGRERQQIDRGVHPVNEFVDIIERDLNRTFPDNLYFRADPPIAAPAPPYWPGNAAPDGPISLIASLRRVLVAFSFFNAEIGYCQSLNYIVGLLLLFMSEEEAFWTLVVITENLLPAGMYTKTLSGTITEMKVFKDIVKDKCKPILTKVKEGGIVELDMLTSPWFLTLYINVLPNECVLRLWDTFFYEGSKILYRIALAVLKLIESDVIKLKDAMEVVQYIQTAPKRMTDVDKLMKAAFQRFGSKAVGHLSHHDIDRKRNEASAALNGGSASPSARPSTSSSLSSRS
;
A
#
# COMPACT_ATOMS: atom_id res chain seq x y z
N MET A 1 29.75 17.32 8.75
CA MET A 1 28.67 16.35 8.52
C MET A 1 29.14 15.02 9.08
N ALA A 2 28.30 14.30 9.83
CA ALA A 2 28.67 12.97 10.32
C ALA A 2 28.80 12.02 9.11
N GLU A 3 29.87 11.26 9.08
CA GLU A 3 30.14 10.28 8.03
C GLU A 3 29.02 9.21 8.07
N VAL A 4 28.36 8.97 6.94
CA VAL A 4 27.27 7.99 6.85
C VAL A 4 27.90 6.61 6.74
N ASN A 5 27.71 5.76 7.77
CA ASN A 5 28.14 4.38 7.70
C ASN A 5 27.15 3.55 6.87
N LEU A 6 27.53 3.18 5.65
CA LEU A 6 26.68 2.40 4.74
C LEU A 6 26.28 1.02 5.29
N ALA A 7 27.04 0.46 6.22
CA ALA A 7 26.71 -0.81 6.89
C ALA A 7 25.46 -0.71 7.78
N ASP A 8 24.96 0.51 8.05
CA ASP A 8 23.73 0.74 8.81
C ASP A 8 22.47 0.76 7.93
N TYR A 9 22.64 0.52 6.64
CA TYR A 9 21.53 0.57 5.67
C TYR A 9 21.40 -0.74 4.90
N ASP A 10 20.16 -1.06 4.55
CA ASP A 10 19.86 -2.20 3.70
C ASP A 10 20.06 -1.87 2.20
N ARG A 11 19.87 -2.86 1.35
CA ARG A 11 19.98 -2.73 -0.12
C ARG A 11 18.98 -1.76 -0.75
N TYR A 12 17.97 -1.33 -0.01
CA TYR A 12 16.95 -0.36 -0.44
C TYR A 12 17.18 1.04 0.18
N GLY A 13 18.28 1.20 0.92
CA GLY A 13 18.63 2.45 1.58
C GLY A 13 17.92 2.72 2.90
N PHE A 14 17.19 1.77 3.46
CA PHE A 14 16.57 1.92 4.78
C PHE A 14 17.54 1.49 5.89
N LYS A 15 17.44 2.15 7.05
CA LYS A 15 18.19 1.74 8.23
C LYS A 15 17.87 0.31 8.63
N VAL A 16 18.92 -0.48 8.92
CA VAL A 16 18.79 -1.88 9.38
C VAL A 16 18.27 -1.97 10.81
N GLU A 17 18.45 -0.94 11.60
CA GLU A 17 17.97 -0.85 12.97
C GLU A 17 16.95 0.27 13.15
N SER A 18 15.90 0.01 13.93
CA SER A 18 14.85 0.96 14.27
C SER A 18 14.40 0.76 15.71
N GLN A 19 13.56 1.66 16.23
CA GLN A 19 12.95 1.50 17.55
C GLN A 19 12.11 0.20 17.70
N HIS A 20 11.79 -0.50 16.61
CA HIS A 20 10.94 -1.67 16.59
C HIS A 20 11.64 -2.97 16.22
N VAL A 21 12.77 -2.88 15.50
CA VAL A 21 13.54 -4.01 14.99
C VAL A 21 15.02 -3.77 15.32
N SER A 22 15.60 -4.66 16.13
CA SER A 22 17.02 -4.62 16.42
C SER A 22 17.84 -5.12 15.23
N ARG A 23 19.13 -4.75 15.17
CA ARG A 23 20.09 -5.24 14.14
C ARG A 23 20.08 -6.77 14.05
N GLN A 24 20.10 -7.48 15.16
CA GLN A 24 20.08 -8.95 15.18
C GLN A 24 18.78 -9.52 14.57
N GLN A 25 17.63 -8.91 14.86
CA GLN A 25 16.36 -9.32 14.28
C GLN A 25 16.32 -9.05 12.77
N TRP A 26 16.86 -7.90 12.35
CA TRP A 26 16.99 -7.56 10.93
C TRP A 26 17.89 -8.54 10.20
N GLU A 27 19.09 -8.84 10.74
CA GLU A 27 20.04 -9.79 10.14
C GLU A 27 19.43 -11.17 9.95
N LYS A 28 18.67 -11.67 10.93
CA LYS A 28 17.94 -12.94 10.84
C LYS A 28 16.87 -12.89 9.73
N MET A 29 16.09 -11.82 9.66
CA MET A 29 15.12 -11.60 8.59
C MET A 29 15.80 -11.55 7.23
N HIS A 30 16.85 -10.74 7.10
CA HIS A 30 17.62 -10.57 5.86
C HIS A 30 18.22 -11.89 5.37
N ALA A 31 18.84 -12.65 6.25
CA ALA A 31 19.39 -13.97 5.91
C ALA A 31 18.30 -14.92 5.39
N THR A 32 17.10 -14.91 6.01
CA THR A 32 15.97 -15.71 5.55
C THR A 32 15.52 -15.29 4.15
N VAL A 33 15.42 -13.99 3.88
CA VAL A 33 15.02 -13.45 2.58
C VAL A 33 16.05 -13.78 1.51
N VAL A 34 17.35 -13.56 1.79
CA VAL A 34 18.45 -13.90 0.85
C VAL A 34 18.45 -15.37 0.51
N ASN A 35 18.26 -16.25 1.50
CA ASN A 35 18.18 -17.70 1.27
C ASN A 35 16.92 -18.07 0.44
N SER A 36 15.81 -17.41 0.68
CA SER A 36 14.59 -17.56 -0.12
C SER A 36 14.81 -17.13 -1.56
N ASP A 37 15.44 -15.97 -1.79
CA ASP A 37 15.78 -15.46 -3.11
C ASP A 37 16.69 -16.46 -3.85
N LYS A 38 17.78 -16.92 -3.24
CA LYS A 38 18.68 -17.93 -3.82
C LYS A 38 17.94 -19.23 -4.20
N LYS A 39 17.02 -19.70 -3.36
CA LYS A 39 16.22 -20.91 -3.60
C LYS A 39 15.24 -20.76 -4.75
N HIS A 40 14.68 -19.57 -4.94
CA HIS A 40 13.64 -19.31 -5.94
C HIS A 40 14.19 -18.79 -7.27
N LEU A 41 15.37 -18.16 -7.25
CA LEU A 41 16.01 -17.60 -8.42
C LEU A 41 16.09 -18.57 -9.62
N PRO A 42 16.54 -19.84 -9.49
CA PRO A 42 16.59 -20.76 -10.64
C PRO A 42 15.22 -21.03 -11.29
N LYS A 43 14.13 -20.97 -10.49
CA LYS A 43 12.77 -21.20 -10.99
C LYS A 43 12.28 -19.99 -11.77
N TRP A 44 12.59 -18.79 -11.33
CA TRP A 44 12.28 -17.55 -12.03
C TRP A 44 13.12 -17.42 -13.30
N ASP A 45 14.40 -17.73 -13.28
CA ASP A 45 15.26 -17.75 -14.47
C ASP A 45 14.75 -18.76 -15.52
N ALA A 46 14.37 -19.97 -15.08
CA ALA A 46 13.79 -20.96 -15.97
C ALA A 46 12.46 -20.48 -16.58
N LEU A 47 11.63 -19.79 -15.79
CA LEU A 47 10.37 -19.21 -16.25
C LEU A 47 10.59 -18.17 -17.35
N PHE A 48 11.51 -17.23 -17.14
CA PHE A 48 11.86 -16.21 -18.14
C PHE A 48 12.44 -16.85 -19.39
N ARG A 49 13.39 -17.80 -19.26
CA ARG A 49 13.97 -18.50 -20.42
C ARG A 49 12.93 -19.25 -21.24
N SER A 50 11.97 -19.94 -20.58
CA SER A 50 10.92 -20.69 -21.28
C SER A 50 9.91 -19.80 -21.99
N ASN A 51 9.83 -18.51 -21.65
CA ASN A 51 8.92 -17.53 -22.24
C ASN A 51 9.67 -16.41 -23.02
N ARG A 52 10.83 -16.71 -23.60
CA ARG A 52 11.60 -15.77 -24.45
C ARG A 52 11.98 -14.46 -23.73
N GLY A 53 12.19 -14.51 -22.41
CA GLY A 53 12.52 -13.33 -21.59
C GLY A 53 11.32 -12.57 -21.05
N GLU A 54 10.11 -12.98 -21.40
CA GLU A 54 8.87 -12.37 -20.94
C GLU A 54 8.24 -13.16 -19.78
N LEU A 55 7.25 -12.55 -19.13
CA LEU A 55 6.44 -13.22 -18.12
C LEU A 55 5.23 -13.90 -18.76
N PRO A 56 4.89 -15.13 -18.35
CA PRO A 56 3.71 -15.83 -18.88
C PRO A 56 2.42 -15.18 -18.39
N GLU A 57 1.30 -15.58 -19.01
CA GLU A 57 -0.03 -15.21 -18.57
C GLU A 57 -0.33 -15.74 -17.14
N ARG A 58 -1.34 -15.15 -16.49
CA ARG A 58 -1.75 -15.53 -15.13
C ARG A 58 -2.16 -17.00 -15.07
N SER A 59 -1.66 -17.71 -14.04
CA SER A 59 -2.00 -19.12 -13.79
C SER A 59 -1.83 -19.46 -12.32
N ASP A 60 -2.41 -20.57 -11.86
CA ASP A 60 -2.23 -21.04 -10.49
C ASP A 60 -0.77 -21.43 -10.19
N LYS A 61 -0.01 -21.85 -11.20
CA LYS A 61 1.43 -22.14 -11.06
C LYS A 61 2.20 -20.85 -10.74
N ILE A 62 1.96 -19.78 -11.50
CA ILE A 62 2.60 -18.47 -11.28
C ILE A 62 2.16 -17.88 -9.95
N LYS A 63 0.87 -17.93 -9.64
CA LYS A 63 0.32 -17.49 -8.36
C LYS A 63 1.03 -18.14 -7.16
N LYS A 64 1.22 -19.47 -7.21
CA LYS A 64 1.96 -20.19 -6.16
C LYS A 64 3.42 -19.77 -6.09
N LEU A 65 4.06 -19.46 -7.22
CA LEU A 65 5.45 -19.01 -7.29
C LEU A 65 5.57 -17.61 -6.66
N ILE A 66 4.71 -16.66 -7.04
CA ILE A 66 4.67 -15.30 -6.50
C ILE A 66 4.45 -15.31 -4.97
N ARG A 67 3.52 -16.12 -4.47
CA ARG A 67 3.31 -16.26 -3.02
C ARG A 67 4.53 -16.79 -2.26
N LYS A 68 5.44 -17.49 -2.93
CA LYS A 68 6.73 -17.94 -2.36
C LYS A 68 7.79 -16.84 -2.39
N GLY A 69 7.61 -15.83 -3.20
CA GLY A 69 8.43 -14.62 -3.33
C GLY A 69 9.02 -14.44 -4.72
N VAL A 70 9.12 -13.16 -5.04
CA VAL A 70 9.77 -12.67 -6.24
C VAL A 70 11.17 -12.21 -5.85
N PRO A 71 12.25 -12.79 -6.41
CA PRO A 71 13.61 -12.26 -6.21
C PRO A 71 13.68 -10.79 -6.63
N THR A 72 14.43 -10.00 -5.88
CA THR A 72 14.47 -8.53 -6.03
C THR A 72 14.68 -8.07 -7.46
N GLN A 73 15.57 -8.72 -8.20
CA GLN A 73 15.89 -8.38 -9.60
C GLN A 73 14.72 -8.52 -10.58
N PHE A 74 13.69 -9.29 -10.22
CA PHE A 74 12.51 -9.50 -11.07
C PHE A 74 11.30 -8.69 -10.65
N ARG A 75 11.31 -8.05 -9.45
CA ARG A 75 10.14 -7.34 -8.91
C ARG A 75 9.62 -6.29 -9.88
N ARG A 76 10.49 -5.44 -10.44
CA ARG A 76 10.08 -4.44 -11.43
C ARG A 76 9.26 -5.06 -12.57
N LYS A 77 9.80 -6.06 -13.27
CA LYS A 77 9.12 -6.72 -14.40
C LYS A 77 7.81 -7.37 -13.96
N VAL A 78 7.82 -8.07 -12.82
CA VAL A 78 6.65 -8.77 -12.27
C VAL A 78 5.55 -7.80 -11.86
N TRP A 79 5.91 -6.70 -11.20
CA TRP A 79 4.95 -5.70 -10.76
C TRP A 79 4.32 -4.97 -11.94
N LEU A 80 5.12 -4.50 -12.90
CA LEU A 80 4.63 -3.82 -14.09
C LEU A 80 3.69 -4.71 -14.93
N LYS A 81 4.10 -5.95 -15.21
CA LYS A 81 3.28 -6.88 -16.02
C LYS A 81 1.98 -7.24 -15.32
N TYR A 82 2.05 -7.71 -14.07
CA TYR A 82 0.87 -8.24 -13.41
C TYR A 82 -0.04 -7.18 -12.78
N SER A 83 0.42 -5.97 -12.56
CA SER A 83 -0.49 -4.86 -12.24
C SER A 83 -1.28 -4.37 -13.45
N GLY A 84 -0.74 -4.53 -14.66
CA GLY A 84 -1.24 -3.93 -15.90
C GLY A 84 -0.66 -2.53 -16.17
N ALA A 85 0.32 -2.08 -15.34
CA ALA A 85 0.92 -0.76 -15.50
C ALA A 85 1.73 -0.65 -16.79
N LEU A 86 2.39 -1.74 -17.22
CA LEU A 86 3.13 -1.78 -18.49
C LEU A 86 2.18 -1.54 -19.68
N ASP A 87 1.09 -2.31 -19.75
CA ASP A 87 0.10 -2.18 -20.82
C ASP A 87 -0.52 -0.77 -20.83
N ARG A 88 -0.79 -0.20 -19.63
CA ARG A 88 -1.34 1.15 -19.50
C ARG A 88 -0.37 2.20 -19.99
N MET A 89 0.93 2.07 -19.69
CA MET A 89 2.00 2.93 -20.17
C MET A 89 2.13 2.88 -21.69
N ASP A 90 2.18 1.67 -22.28
CA ASP A 90 2.35 1.45 -23.71
C ASP A 90 1.17 2.02 -24.54
N MET A 91 -0.05 1.99 -23.96
CA MET A 91 -1.24 2.58 -24.58
C MET A 91 -1.29 4.10 -24.51
N ASN A 92 -0.44 4.75 -23.71
CA ASN A 92 -0.49 6.17 -23.44
C ASN A 92 0.90 6.85 -23.56
N PRO A 93 1.59 6.73 -24.70
CA PRO A 93 2.94 7.25 -24.86
C PRO A 93 2.97 8.77 -24.70
N GLY A 94 3.94 9.28 -23.95
CA GLY A 94 4.18 10.72 -23.75
C GLY A 94 3.24 11.40 -22.76
N VAL A 95 2.19 10.73 -22.25
CA VAL A 95 1.24 11.33 -21.29
C VAL A 95 1.94 11.75 -20.01
N TYR A 96 2.82 10.92 -19.45
CA TYR A 96 3.58 11.27 -18.26
C TYR A 96 4.38 12.56 -18.45
N LEU A 97 5.14 12.66 -19.55
CA LEU A 97 5.93 13.86 -19.87
C LEU A 97 5.05 15.11 -20.08
N ALA A 98 3.89 14.95 -20.70
CA ALA A 98 2.92 16.04 -20.84
C ALA A 98 2.41 16.51 -19.46
N MET A 99 2.15 15.61 -18.53
CA MET A 99 1.72 15.97 -17.17
C MET A 99 2.84 16.64 -16.36
N VAL A 100 4.09 16.18 -16.49
CA VAL A 100 5.26 16.84 -15.89
C VAL A 100 5.44 18.25 -16.43
N GLY A 101 5.25 18.46 -17.74
CA GLY A 101 5.35 19.78 -18.37
C GLY A 101 4.21 20.74 -18.01
N ARG A 102 3.08 20.23 -17.53
CA ARG A 102 1.88 21.03 -17.26
C ARG A 102 2.06 22.07 -16.15
N GLU A 103 2.80 21.72 -15.08
CA GLU A 103 3.15 22.66 -14.02
C GLU A 103 3.89 23.89 -14.59
N ARG A 104 4.93 23.64 -15.38
CA ARG A 104 5.73 24.72 -15.99
C ARG A 104 4.88 25.60 -16.90
N GLN A 105 4.04 25.01 -17.73
CA GLN A 105 3.15 25.76 -18.61
C GLN A 105 2.17 26.64 -17.84
N GLN A 106 1.70 26.24 -16.68
CA GLN A 106 0.82 27.05 -15.84
C GLN A 106 1.57 28.22 -15.21
N ILE A 107 2.79 27.97 -14.69
CA ILE A 107 3.68 29.03 -14.17
C ILE A 107 3.95 30.08 -15.25
N ASP A 108 4.32 29.64 -16.43
CA ASP A 108 4.63 30.52 -17.57
C ASP A 108 3.40 31.37 -18.03
N ARG A 109 2.18 30.89 -17.74
CA ARG A 109 0.91 31.61 -17.98
C ARG A 109 0.50 32.50 -16.79
N GLY A 110 1.30 32.59 -15.74
CA GLY A 110 0.99 33.39 -14.55
C GLY A 110 -0.13 32.81 -13.66
N VAL A 111 -0.41 31.50 -13.78
CA VAL A 111 -1.44 30.84 -12.95
C VAL A 111 -0.84 30.48 -11.59
N HIS A 112 -1.38 31.10 -10.53
CA HIS A 112 -1.00 30.79 -9.14
C HIS A 112 -2.24 30.75 -8.24
N PRO A 113 -2.40 29.72 -7.38
CA PRO A 113 -1.58 28.50 -7.31
C PRO A 113 -1.74 27.63 -8.57
N VAL A 114 -0.66 27.00 -8.97
CA VAL A 114 -0.62 26.10 -10.14
C VAL A 114 -1.58 24.93 -9.98
N ASN A 115 -1.66 24.42 -8.76
CA ASN A 115 -2.48 23.27 -8.35
C ASN A 115 -2.60 23.31 -6.83
N GLU A 116 -3.81 23.14 -6.30
CA GLU A 116 -4.09 23.14 -4.85
C GLU A 116 -3.31 22.07 -4.06
N PHE A 117 -2.80 21.03 -4.73
CA PHE A 117 -2.09 19.91 -4.10
C PHE A 117 -0.58 20.13 -4.01
N VAL A 118 0.02 21.05 -4.75
CA VAL A 118 1.48 21.24 -4.80
C VAL A 118 2.03 21.55 -3.41
N ASP A 119 1.42 22.48 -2.66
CA ASP A 119 1.88 22.87 -1.34
C ASP A 119 1.81 21.70 -0.32
N ILE A 120 0.84 20.82 -0.50
CA ILE A 120 0.69 19.63 0.38
C ILE A 120 1.77 18.61 0.01
N ILE A 121 2.00 18.40 -1.29
CA ILE A 121 3.06 17.52 -1.79
C ILE A 121 4.41 17.99 -1.27
N GLU A 122 4.76 19.28 -1.41
CA GLU A 122 6.05 19.83 -0.94
C GLU A 122 6.30 19.55 0.54
N ARG A 123 5.29 19.71 1.38
CA ARG A 123 5.40 19.39 2.83
C ARG A 123 5.65 17.91 3.08
N ASP A 124 5.16 17.03 2.21
CA ASP A 124 5.27 15.58 2.36
C ASP A 124 6.59 15.01 1.82
N LEU A 125 7.28 15.73 0.92
CA LEU A 125 8.55 15.28 0.36
C LEU A 125 9.58 14.98 1.45
N ASN A 126 9.82 15.95 2.33
CA ASN A 126 10.84 15.85 3.38
C ASN A 126 10.51 14.84 4.49
N ARG A 127 9.24 14.46 4.63
CA ARG A 127 8.80 13.44 5.59
C ARG A 127 8.66 12.04 4.97
N THR A 128 8.90 11.92 3.65
CA THR A 128 8.89 10.64 2.95
C THR A 128 10.22 9.96 3.16
N PHE A 129 10.25 8.91 3.97
CA PHE A 129 11.44 8.12 4.28
C PHE A 129 12.66 8.96 4.71
N PRO A 130 12.56 9.83 5.75
CA PRO A 130 13.63 10.78 6.10
C PRO A 130 14.94 10.10 6.50
N ASP A 131 14.87 8.85 6.92
CA ASP A 131 16.05 8.04 7.29
C ASP A 131 16.59 7.17 6.15
N ASN A 132 16.00 7.25 4.94
CA ASN A 132 16.47 6.48 3.79
C ASN A 132 17.56 7.24 3.03
N LEU A 133 18.58 6.52 2.55
CA LEU A 133 19.73 7.10 1.82
C LEU A 133 19.33 7.92 0.60
N TYR A 134 18.29 7.49 -0.13
CA TYR A 134 17.89 8.07 -1.41
C TYR A 134 16.82 9.18 -1.26
N PHE A 135 16.25 9.36 -0.07
CA PHE A 135 15.21 10.38 0.20
C PHE A 135 15.73 11.50 1.12
N ARG A 136 17.04 11.74 1.12
CA ARG A 136 17.68 12.83 1.86
C ARG A 136 17.92 14.01 0.93
N ALA A 137 17.82 15.21 1.47
CA ALA A 137 18.24 16.43 0.77
C ALA A 137 19.73 16.42 0.44
N ASP A 138 20.53 15.76 1.29
CA ASP A 138 21.99 15.65 1.18
C ASP A 138 22.37 14.14 1.22
N PRO A 139 22.20 13.41 0.09
CA PRO A 139 22.53 11.99 0.03
C PRO A 139 24.04 11.77 -0.01
N PRO A 140 24.56 10.67 0.57
CA PRO A 140 25.99 10.36 0.56
C PRO A 140 26.46 10.01 -0.85
N ILE A 141 27.61 10.57 -1.27
CA ILE A 141 28.23 10.33 -2.60
C ILE A 141 28.54 8.85 -2.83
N ALA A 142 28.93 8.13 -1.77
CA ALA A 142 29.31 6.72 -1.83
C ALA A 142 28.11 5.75 -1.75
N ALA A 143 26.86 6.23 -1.72
CA ALA A 143 25.70 5.35 -1.68
C ALA A 143 25.63 4.51 -2.98
N PRO A 144 25.46 3.17 -2.88
CA PRO A 144 25.22 2.34 -4.06
C PRO A 144 23.92 2.78 -4.75
N ALA A 145 23.82 2.55 -6.06
CA ALA A 145 22.57 2.82 -6.75
C ALA A 145 21.41 1.98 -6.17
N PRO A 146 20.16 2.48 -6.17
CA PRO A 146 18.98 1.71 -5.79
C PRO A 146 18.89 0.42 -6.62
N PRO A 147 18.14 -0.61 -6.18
CA PRO A 147 18.00 -1.89 -6.89
C PRO A 147 17.61 -1.77 -8.36
N TYR A 148 16.91 -0.72 -8.71
CA TYR A 148 16.68 -0.30 -10.08
C TYR A 148 17.16 1.14 -10.27
N TRP A 149 18.21 1.28 -11.06
CA TRP A 149 18.68 2.57 -11.54
C TRP A 149 18.66 2.56 -13.07
N PRO A 150 18.02 3.55 -13.73
CA PRO A 150 17.94 3.60 -15.19
C PRO A 150 19.28 4.00 -15.79
N GLY A 151 20.22 3.08 -15.85
CA GLY A 151 21.55 3.26 -16.40
C GLY A 151 22.49 2.18 -15.88
N ASN A 152 23.35 1.64 -16.74
CA ASN A 152 24.32 0.61 -16.38
C ASN A 152 25.54 1.17 -15.60
N ALA A 153 25.62 2.49 -15.43
CA ALA A 153 26.65 3.18 -14.68
C ALA A 153 26.07 3.81 -13.41
N ALA A 154 26.77 3.73 -12.31
CA ALA A 154 26.51 4.56 -11.14
C ALA A 154 26.55 6.04 -11.59
N PRO A 155 25.63 6.89 -11.12
CA PRO A 155 25.70 8.31 -11.44
C PRO A 155 26.98 8.91 -10.87
N ASP A 156 27.54 9.90 -11.55
CA ASP A 156 28.74 10.61 -11.14
C ASP A 156 28.54 11.52 -9.90
N GLY A 157 27.49 11.26 -9.11
CA GLY A 157 27.14 12.08 -7.95
C GLY A 157 26.13 11.44 -7.01
N PRO A 158 25.77 12.17 -5.94
CA PRO A 158 24.80 11.68 -4.96
C PRO A 158 23.40 11.52 -5.56
N ILE A 159 22.77 10.37 -5.28
CA ILE A 159 21.44 10.03 -5.79
C ILE A 159 20.37 10.51 -4.80
N SER A 160 19.54 11.47 -5.20
CA SER A 160 18.33 11.85 -4.47
C SER A 160 17.09 11.58 -5.32
N LEU A 161 16.13 10.83 -4.76
CA LEU A 161 14.83 10.54 -5.38
C LEU A 161 13.74 11.57 -5.02
N ILE A 162 14.04 12.59 -4.23
CA ILE A 162 13.08 13.61 -3.81
C ILE A 162 12.50 14.36 -5.02
N ALA A 163 13.36 14.76 -5.96
CA ALA A 163 12.91 15.45 -7.17
C ALA A 163 12.04 14.54 -8.07
N SER A 164 12.38 13.25 -8.17
CA SER A 164 11.60 12.25 -8.89
C SER A 164 10.23 12.02 -8.21
N LEU A 165 10.22 11.90 -6.89
CA LEU A 165 9.01 11.80 -6.08
C LEU A 165 8.07 12.98 -6.33
N ARG A 166 8.62 14.20 -6.29
CA ARG A 166 7.87 15.42 -6.57
C ARG A 166 7.24 15.39 -7.97
N ARG A 167 8.04 15.11 -9.00
CA ARG A 167 7.55 15.11 -10.39
C ARG A 167 6.42 14.10 -10.59
N VAL A 168 6.56 12.88 -10.05
CA VAL A 168 5.52 11.84 -10.17
C VAL A 168 4.23 12.26 -9.46
N LEU A 169 4.31 12.79 -8.24
CA LEU A 169 3.12 13.18 -7.47
C LEU A 169 2.41 14.38 -8.08
N VAL A 170 3.16 15.40 -8.53
CA VAL A 170 2.57 16.58 -9.20
C VAL A 170 1.95 16.17 -10.54
N ALA A 171 2.63 15.34 -11.34
CA ALA A 171 2.09 14.84 -12.60
C ALA A 171 0.79 14.03 -12.35
N PHE A 172 0.75 13.19 -11.33
CA PHE A 172 -0.43 12.43 -10.96
C PHE A 172 -1.60 13.33 -10.54
N SER A 173 -1.34 14.40 -9.77
CA SER A 173 -2.38 15.33 -9.34
C SER A 173 -3.04 16.09 -10.51
N PHE A 174 -2.33 16.29 -11.61
CA PHE A 174 -2.91 16.80 -12.86
C PHE A 174 -3.64 15.75 -13.67
N PHE A 175 -3.18 14.51 -13.63
CA PHE A 175 -3.75 13.40 -14.38
C PHE A 175 -5.08 12.93 -13.78
N ASN A 176 -5.13 12.76 -12.48
CA ASN A 176 -6.31 12.30 -11.75
C ASN A 176 -6.79 13.40 -10.79
N ALA A 177 -7.59 14.34 -11.30
CA ALA A 177 -8.08 15.49 -10.55
C ALA A 177 -9.09 15.10 -9.43
N GLU A 178 -9.73 13.93 -9.51
CA GLU A 178 -10.66 13.44 -8.48
C GLU A 178 -9.91 13.10 -7.19
N ILE A 179 -8.75 12.48 -7.32
CA ILE A 179 -7.87 12.16 -6.20
C ILE A 179 -6.97 13.37 -5.91
N GLY A 180 -6.38 13.95 -6.95
CA GLY A 180 -5.34 14.96 -6.85
C GLY A 180 -4.14 14.45 -6.08
N TYR A 181 -4.14 14.69 -4.77
CA TYR A 181 -3.16 14.15 -3.83
C TYR A 181 -3.81 13.82 -2.49
N CYS A 182 -3.47 12.67 -1.96
CA CYS A 182 -3.81 12.24 -0.60
C CYS A 182 -2.52 11.83 0.13
N GLN A 183 -2.38 12.27 1.38
CA GLN A 183 -1.29 11.79 2.23
C GLN A 183 -1.32 10.27 2.31
N SER A 184 -0.26 9.62 2.03
CA SER A 184 0.04 8.20 1.86
C SER A 184 0.57 7.89 0.47
N LEU A 185 0.14 8.61 -0.58
CA LEU A 185 0.61 8.41 -1.94
C LEU A 185 2.12 8.69 -2.07
N ASN A 186 2.65 9.63 -1.27
CA ASN A 186 4.09 9.89 -1.17
C ASN A 186 4.89 8.65 -0.78
N TYR A 187 4.41 7.87 0.20
CA TYR A 187 5.09 6.63 0.60
C TYR A 187 5.00 5.56 -0.49
N ILE A 188 3.85 5.43 -1.16
CA ILE A 188 3.64 4.47 -2.24
C ILE A 188 4.58 4.78 -3.41
N VAL A 189 4.59 6.04 -3.89
CA VAL A 189 5.48 6.46 -4.97
C VAL A 189 6.95 6.36 -4.55
N GLY A 190 7.27 6.76 -3.32
CA GLY A 190 8.63 6.64 -2.80
C GLY A 190 9.14 5.20 -2.84
N LEU A 191 8.33 4.23 -2.43
CA LEU A 191 8.72 2.82 -2.50
C LEU A 191 8.82 2.32 -3.95
N LEU A 192 7.93 2.74 -4.86
CA LEU A 192 7.98 2.39 -6.28
C LEU A 192 9.28 2.89 -6.94
N LEU A 193 9.68 4.13 -6.65
CA LEU A 193 10.91 4.74 -7.22
C LEU A 193 12.19 4.01 -6.82
N LEU A 194 12.20 3.22 -5.76
CA LEU A 194 13.34 2.34 -5.44
C LEU A 194 13.46 1.15 -6.42
N PHE A 195 12.40 0.84 -7.19
CA PHE A 195 12.32 -0.34 -8.05
C PHE A 195 12.09 -0.03 -9.52
N MET A 196 11.72 1.20 -9.89
CA MET A 196 11.33 1.53 -11.26
C MET A 196 11.52 3.00 -11.60
N SER A 197 11.45 3.35 -12.88
CA SER A 197 11.56 4.72 -13.37
C SER A 197 10.37 5.58 -12.94
N GLU A 198 10.48 6.90 -13.12
CA GLU A 198 9.40 7.85 -12.80
C GLU A 198 8.11 7.55 -13.57
N GLU A 199 8.21 7.32 -14.87
CA GLU A 199 7.05 7.01 -15.72
C GLU A 199 6.39 5.68 -15.34
N GLU A 200 7.19 4.65 -15.04
CA GLU A 200 6.69 3.37 -14.54
C GLU A 200 6.01 3.52 -13.17
N ALA A 201 6.59 4.31 -12.26
CA ALA A 201 6.01 4.60 -10.95
C ALA A 201 4.70 5.38 -11.08
N PHE A 202 4.63 6.35 -12.00
CA PHE A 202 3.42 7.10 -12.32
C PHE A 202 2.31 6.15 -12.80
N TRP A 203 2.57 5.32 -13.82
CA TRP A 203 1.56 4.40 -14.34
C TRP A 203 1.19 3.30 -13.35
N THR A 204 2.14 2.87 -12.51
CA THR A 204 1.84 1.92 -11.42
C THR A 204 0.93 2.56 -10.38
N LEU A 205 1.14 3.84 -10.03
CA LEU A 205 0.24 4.58 -9.13
C LEU A 205 -1.16 4.72 -9.74
N VAL A 206 -1.26 5.07 -11.02
CA VAL A 206 -2.56 5.14 -11.74
C VAL A 206 -3.30 3.82 -11.63
N VAL A 207 -2.64 2.72 -11.92
CA VAL A 207 -3.27 1.39 -11.86
C VAL A 207 -3.61 0.98 -10.43
N ILE A 208 -2.79 1.30 -9.44
CA ILE A 208 -3.12 1.06 -8.02
C ILE A 208 -4.43 1.75 -7.67
N THR A 209 -4.58 3.02 -8.03
CA THR A 209 -5.72 3.85 -7.62
C THR A 209 -6.98 3.60 -8.43
N GLU A 210 -6.86 3.27 -9.72
CA GLU A 210 -8.00 3.10 -10.63
C GLU A 210 -8.46 1.64 -10.79
N ASN A 211 -7.55 0.66 -10.67
CA ASN A 211 -7.84 -0.73 -11.02
C ASN A 211 -7.66 -1.74 -9.89
N LEU A 212 -6.64 -1.56 -9.04
CA LEU A 212 -6.32 -2.55 -8.01
C LEU A 212 -7.04 -2.30 -6.70
N LEU A 213 -7.30 -1.04 -6.38
CA LEU A 213 -8.04 -0.63 -5.19
C LEU A 213 -9.48 -0.24 -5.54
N PRO A 214 -10.40 -0.33 -4.57
CA PRO A 214 -11.75 0.20 -4.73
C PRO A 214 -11.74 1.71 -5.00
N ALA A 215 -12.73 2.17 -5.77
CA ALA A 215 -12.92 3.59 -6.02
C ALA A 215 -13.10 4.39 -4.73
N GLY A 216 -12.67 5.64 -4.72
CA GLY A 216 -12.83 6.54 -3.57
C GLY A 216 -11.86 6.32 -2.42
N MET A 217 -10.88 5.40 -2.53
CA MET A 217 -9.89 5.14 -1.47
C MET A 217 -9.08 6.39 -1.09
N TYR A 218 -8.73 7.22 -2.06
CA TYR A 218 -7.86 8.39 -1.90
C TYR A 218 -8.56 9.71 -2.29
N THR A 219 -9.85 9.71 -2.51
CA THR A 219 -10.60 10.95 -2.76
C THR A 219 -10.62 11.85 -1.53
N LYS A 220 -10.92 13.13 -1.70
CA LYS A 220 -10.97 14.12 -0.59
C LYS A 220 -11.85 13.68 0.58
N THR A 221 -12.93 12.95 0.31
CA THR A 221 -13.86 12.44 1.34
C THR A 221 -13.44 11.12 1.95
N LEU A 222 -12.45 10.43 1.38
CA LEU A 222 -12.04 9.07 1.76
C LEU A 222 -13.23 8.07 1.82
N SER A 223 -14.27 8.29 1.01
CA SER A 223 -15.50 7.50 1.04
C SER A 223 -15.26 6.01 0.80
N GLY A 224 -14.35 5.69 -0.12
CA GLY A 224 -13.90 4.31 -0.35
C GLY A 224 -13.21 3.72 0.87
N THR A 225 -12.31 4.47 1.51
CA THR A 225 -11.62 4.01 2.72
C THR A 225 -12.61 3.74 3.85
N ILE A 226 -13.60 4.62 4.06
CA ILE A 226 -14.65 4.44 5.08
C ILE A 226 -15.43 3.15 4.79
N THR A 227 -15.80 2.92 3.54
CA THR A 227 -16.49 1.68 3.11
C THR A 227 -15.62 0.45 3.36
N GLU A 228 -14.35 0.47 2.93
CA GLU A 228 -13.44 -0.65 3.10
C GLU A 228 -13.17 -0.97 4.58
N MET A 229 -13.12 0.04 5.45
CA MET A 229 -12.98 -0.18 6.90
C MET A 229 -14.23 -0.83 7.52
N LYS A 230 -15.43 -0.48 7.07
CA LYS A 230 -16.67 -1.19 7.48
C LYS A 230 -16.64 -2.65 7.02
N VAL A 231 -16.27 -2.90 5.76
CA VAL A 231 -16.10 -4.26 5.22
C VAL A 231 -15.08 -5.03 6.05
N PHE A 232 -13.93 -4.42 6.36
CA PHE A 232 -12.91 -5.07 7.16
C PHE A 232 -13.39 -5.40 8.57
N LYS A 233 -14.07 -4.47 9.25
CA LYS A 233 -14.65 -4.68 10.58
C LYS A 233 -15.63 -5.86 10.59
N ASP A 234 -16.46 -6.01 9.56
CA ASP A 234 -17.37 -7.14 9.42
C ASP A 234 -16.64 -8.46 9.20
N ILE A 235 -15.56 -8.45 8.39
CA ILE A 235 -14.72 -9.64 8.21
C ILE A 235 -14.00 -10.02 9.53
N VAL A 236 -13.52 -9.04 10.29
CA VAL A 236 -12.89 -9.27 11.60
C VAL A 236 -13.90 -9.84 12.60
N LYS A 237 -15.15 -9.38 12.58
CA LYS A 237 -16.24 -9.94 13.40
C LYS A 237 -16.42 -11.45 13.16
N ASP A 238 -16.31 -11.88 11.91
CA ASP A 238 -16.45 -13.29 11.54
C ASP A 238 -15.19 -14.12 11.86
N LYS A 239 -13.99 -13.52 11.69
CA LYS A 239 -12.72 -14.28 11.68
C LYS A 239 -11.80 -14.04 12.88
N CYS A 240 -11.91 -12.89 13.55
CA CYS A 240 -11.06 -12.46 14.67
C CYS A 240 -11.91 -11.78 15.76
N LYS A 241 -13.08 -12.36 16.07
CA LYS A 241 -14.03 -11.81 17.06
C LYS A 241 -13.37 -11.44 18.40
N PRO A 242 -12.43 -12.23 18.99
CA PRO A 242 -11.82 -11.87 20.27
C PRO A 242 -11.10 -10.51 20.25
N ILE A 243 -10.36 -10.20 19.19
CA ILE A 243 -9.71 -8.89 19.05
C ILE A 243 -10.75 -7.75 18.97
N LEU A 244 -11.79 -7.94 18.17
CA LEU A 244 -12.84 -6.92 18.03
C LEU A 244 -13.55 -6.67 19.37
N THR A 245 -13.81 -7.73 20.12
CA THR A 245 -14.40 -7.63 21.48
C THR A 245 -13.48 -6.86 22.41
N LYS A 246 -12.17 -7.20 22.41
CA LYS A 246 -11.17 -6.58 23.27
C LYS A 246 -11.00 -5.07 22.99
N VAL A 247 -10.98 -4.68 21.71
CA VAL A 247 -10.92 -3.26 21.31
C VAL A 247 -12.18 -2.50 21.74
N LYS A 248 -13.38 -3.12 21.58
CA LYS A 248 -14.65 -2.52 22.00
C LYS A 248 -14.78 -2.36 23.51
N GLU A 249 -14.33 -3.34 24.29
CA GLU A 249 -14.32 -3.29 25.75
C GLU A 249 -13.47 -2.11 26.26
N GLY A 250 -12.40 -1.77 25.54
CA GLY A 250 -11.56 -0.61 25.87
C GLY A 250 -12.25 0.73 25.70
N GLY A 251 -13.20 0.86 24.76
CA GLY A 251 -14.01 2.05 24.55
C GLY A 251 -13.27 3.31 24.09
N ILE A 252 -11.94 3.22 23.86
CA ILE A 252 -11.09 4.39 23.57
C ILE A 252 -11.06 4.69 22.07
N VAL A 253 -10.91 3.65 21.24
CA VAL A 253 -10.71 3.77 19.80
C VAL A 253 -11.44 2.64 19.07
N GLU A 254 -11.99 2.91 17.91
CA GLU A 254 -12.55 1.89 17.03
C GLU A 254 -11.43 1.17 16.22
N LEU A 255 -11.66 -0.10 15.88
CA LEU A 255 -10.67 -0.92 15.15
C LEU A 255 -10.30 -0.31 13.79
N ASP A 256 -11.25 0.29 13.09
CA ASP A 256 -11.06 0.95 11.81
C ASP A 256 -10.09 2.13 11.89
N MET A 257 -10.13 2.90 12.97
CA MET A 257 -9.14 3.98 13.22
C MET A 257 -7.72 3.42 13.38
N LEU A 258 -7.58 2.25 13.99
CA LEU A 258 -6.27 1.60 14.18
C LEU A 258 -5.74 0.97 12.89
N THR A 259 -6.62 0.52 12.00
CA THR A 259 -6.25 -0.28 10.83
C THR A 259 -6.34 0.47 9.50
N SER A 260 -7.05 1.61 9.42
CA SER A 260 -7.12 2.41 8.19
C SER A 260 -5.74 2.81 7.62
N PRO A 261 -4.72 3.17 8.43
CA PRO A 261 -3.39 3.43 7.90
C PRO A 261 -2.77 2.22 7.17
N TRP A 262 -3.12 0.98 7.57
CA TRP A 262 -2.61 -0.23 6.92
C TRP A 262 -3.02 -0.32 5.46
N PHE A 263 -4.25 0.06 5.17
CA PHE A 263 -4.81 0.05 3.81
C PHE A 263 -4.37 1.27 3.00
N LEU A 264 -4.40 2.45 3.62
CA LEU A 264 -4.03 3.70 2.94
C LEU A 264 -2.57 3.74 2.50
N THR A 265 -1.66 3.21 3.32
CA THR A 265 -0.23 3.17 2.98
C THR A 265 0.21 1.87 2.29
N LEU A 266 -0.72 0.96 1.98
CA LEU A 266 -0.41 -0.39 1.50
C LEU A 266 0.64 -1.09 2.38
N TYR A 267 0.51 -0.93 3.70
CA TYR A 267 1.37 -1.45 4.78
C TYR A 267 2.76 -0.82 4.89
N ILE A 268 3.11 0.19 4.09
CA ILE A 268 4.35 0.95 4.29
C ILE A 268 4.29 1.63 5.66
N ASN A 269 5.42 1.62 6.40
CA ASN A 269 5.52 2.10 7.79
C ASN A 269 4.65 1.33 8.82
N VAL A 270 3.95 0.28 8.39
CA VAL A 270 3.17 -0.62 9.25
C VAL A 270 3.89 -1.94 9.48
N LEU A 271 4.48 -2.49 8.43
CA LEU A 271 5.27 -3.72 8.46
C LEU A 271 6.74 -3.41 8.13
N PRO A 272 7.70 -4.26 8.54
CA PRO A 272 9.06 -4.19 8.03
C PRO A 272 9.10 -4.29 6.50
N ASN A 273 10.04 -3.59 5.85
CA ASN A 273 10.09 -3.45 4.39
C ASN A 273 10.05 -4.77 3.62
N GLU A 274 10.77 -5.80 4.06
CA GLU A 274 10.74 -7.11 3.40
C GLU A 274 9.35 -7.79 3.47
N CYS A 275 8.58 -7.54 4.55
CA CYS A 275 7.18 -7.97 4.63
C CYS A 275 6.30 -7.18 3.65
N VAL A 276 6.50 -5.87 3.54
CA VAL A 276 5.78 -5.01 2.58
C VAL A 276 6.06 -5.47 1.15
N LEU A 277 7.31 -5.66 0.79
CA LEU A 277 7.71 -6.09 -0.55
C LEU A 277 7.09 -7.44 -0.91
N ARG A 278 7.06 -8.37 0.03
CA ARG A 278 6.45 -9.68 -0.15
C ARG A 278 4.93 -9.61 -0.30
N LEU A 279 4.29 -8.71 0.45
CA LEU A 279 2.88 -8.38 0.29
C LEU A 279 2.64 -7.81 -1.11
N TRP A 280 3.45 -6.83 -1.56
CA TRP A 280 3.30 -6.19 -2.86
C TRP A 280 3.49 -7.16 -4.02
N ASP A 281 4.41 -8.13 -3.92
CA ASP A 281 4.53 -9.22 -4.90
C ASP A 281 3.18 -9.91 -5.14
N THR A 282 2.42 -10.17 -4.06
CA THR A 282 1.10 -10.80 -4.16
C THR A 282 -0.04 -9.84 -4.47
N PHE A 283 0.04 -8.59 -4.03
CA PHE A 283 -0.95 -7.56 -4.29
C PHE A 283 -1.04 -7.22 -5.78
N PHE A 284 0.07 -7.00 -6.47
CA PHE A 284 0.07 -6.74 -7.90
C PHE A 284 -0.44 -7.93 -8.73
N TYR A 285 -0.36 -9.13 -8.19
CA TYR A 285 -0.88 -10.31 -8.87
C TYR A 285 -2.33 -10.64 -8.51
N GLU A 286 -2.75 -10.50 -7.27
CA GLU A 286 -4.06 -10.97 -6.79
C GLU A 286 -5.04 -9.84 -6.41
N GLY A 287 -4.63 -8.58 -6.47
CA GLY A 287 -5.47 -7.41 -6.21
C GLY A 287 -5.74 -7.14 -4.73
N SER A 288 -6.70 -6.24 -4.44
CA SER A 288 -7.00 -5.69 -3.13
C SER A 288 -7.34 -6.71 -2.04
N LYS A 289 -7.83 -7.89 -2.40
CA LYS A 289 -8.08 -8.99 -1.45
C LYS A 289 -6.87 -9.28 -0.55
N ILE A 290 -5.65 -9.07 -1.06
CA ILE A 290 -4.41 -9.34 -0.33
C ILE A 290 -4.31 -8.43 0.90
N LEU A 291 -4.75 -7.19 0.82
CA LEU A 291 -4.73 -6.25 1.94
C LEU A 291 -5.54 -6.81 3.12
N TYR A 292 -6.73 -7.31 2.86
CA TYR A 292 -7.56 -7.96 3.88
C TYR A 292 -6.92 -9.22 4.47
N ARG A 293 -6.31 -10.04 3.61
CA ARG A 293 -5.66 -11.28 4.07
C ARG A 293 -4.48 -11.00 4.98
N ILE A 294 -3.69 -10.00 4.66
CA ILE A 294 -2.55 -9.59 5.48
C ILE A 294 -3.03 -8.94 6.79
N ALA A 295 -4.05 -8.05 6.74
CA ALA A 295 -4.64 -7.46 7.95
C ALA A 295 -5.12 -8.54 8.92
N LEU A 296 -5.88 -9.52 8.42
CA LEU A 296 -6.34 -10.65 9.24
C LEU A 296 -5.20 -11.51 9.76
N ALA A 297 -4.16 -11.75 8.94
CA ALA A 297 -2.99 -12.51 9.38
C ALA A 297 -2.26 -11.79 10.51
N VAL A 298 -2.06 -10.48 10.41
CA VAL A 298 -1.50 -9.65 11.48
C VAL A 298 -2.33 -9.80 12.76
N LEU A 299 -3.66 -9.58 12.68
CA LEU A 299 -4.54 -9.68 13.84
C LEU A 299 -4.48 -11.09 14.48
N LYS A 300 -4.54 -12.16 13.67
CA LYS A 300 -4.45 -13.53 14.17
C LYS A 300 -3.11 -13.89 14.81
N LEU A 301 -2.04 -13.27 14.34
CA LEU A 301 -0.71 -13.50 14.91
C LEU A 301 -0.53 -12.81 16.26
N ILE A 302 -1.22 -11.68 16.50
CA ILE A 302 -1.14 -10.93 17.76
C ILE A 302 -2.29 -11.25 18.73
N GLU A 303 -3.33 -11.96 18.29
CA GLU A 303 -4.56 -12.20 19.05
C GLU A 303 -4.30 -12.70 20.47
N SER A 304 -3.44 -13.71 20.62
CA SER A 304 -3.12 -14.31 21.92
C SER A 304 -2.48 -13.33 22.92
N ASP A 305 -1.78 -12.33 22.41
CA ASP A 305 -1.10 -11.35 23.26
C ASP A 305 -2.06 -10.19 23.59
N VAL A 306 -2.82 -9.72 22.60
CA VAL A 306 -3.84 -8.66 22.78
C VAL A 306 -4.88 -9.06 23.85
N ILE A 307 -5.35 -10.32 23.83
CA ILE A 307 -6.38 -10.78 24.79
C ILE A 307 -5.86 -10.75 26.24
N LYS A 308 -4.58 -10.93 26.47
CA LYS A 308 -3.97 -10.92 27.81
C LYS A 308 -3.81 -9.53 28.40
N LEU A 309 -3.78 -8.49 27.57
CA LEU A 309 -3.64 -7.11 28.03
C LEU A 309 -4.89 -6.70 28.82
N LYS A 310 -4.71 -5.96 29.90
CA LYS A 310 -5.80 -5.53 30.77
C LYS A 310 -6.17 -4.05 30.51
N ASP A 311 -5.19 -3.25 30.20
CA ASP A 311 -5.34 -1.82 29.96
C ASP A 311 -5.72 -1.54 28.50
N ALA A 312 -6.67 -0.64 28.28
CA ALA A 312 -7.18 -0.32 26.96
C ALA A 312 -6.15 0.45 26.10
N MET A 313 -5.31 1.31 26.71
CA MET A 313 -4.25 2.00 26.00
C MET A 313 -3.14 1.05 25.58
N GLU A 314 -2.80 0.06 26.42
CA GLU A 314 -1.86 -1.01 26.06
C GLU A 314 -2.37 -1.80 24.85
N VAL A 315 -3.68 -2.10 24.78
CA VAL A 315 -4.29 -2.77 23.60
C VAL A 315 -4.12 -1.94 22.34
N VAL A 316 -4.43 -0.64 22.39
CA VAL A 316 -4.26 0.30 21.28
C VAL A 316 -2.80 0.34 20.84
N GLN A 317 -1.89 0.60 21.77
CA GLN A 317 -0.46 0.70 21.50
C GLN A 317 0.10 -0.61 20.92
N TYR A 318 -0.35 -1.76 21.45
CA TYR A 318 0.11 -3.06 20.95
C TYR A 318 -0.33 -3.32 19.51
N ILE A 319 -1.60 -3.05 19.17
CA ILE A 319 -2.11 -3.20 17.79
C ILE A 319 -1.35 -2.29 16.81
N GLN A 320 -0.96 -1.08 17.22
CA GLN A 320 -0.21 -0.14 16.38
C GLN A 320 1.27 -0.51 16.21
N THR A 321 1.88 -1.14 17.22
CA THR A 321 3.34 -1.35 17.23
C THR A 321 3.76 -2.80 16.94
N ALA A 322 2.94 -3.79 17.27
CA ALA A 322 3.25 -5.20 17.03
C ALA A 322 3.49 -5.53 15.55
N PRO A 323 2.73 -4.98 14.58
CA PRO A 323 3.00 -5.21 13.16
C PRO A 323 4.42 -4.79 12.76
N LYS A 324 4.93 -3.69 13.30
CA LYS A 324 6.28 -3.16 13.01
C LYS A 324 7.43 -4.07 13.45
N ARG A 325 7.13 -5.03 14.34
CA ARG A 325 8.08 -6.04 14.87
C ARG A 325 8.00 -7.38 14.17
N MET A 326 7.13 -7.54 13.15
CA MET A 326 6.92 -8.80 12.43
C MET A 326 8.02 -9.07 11.41
N THR A 327 9.16 -9.57 11.86
CA THR A 327 10.32 -9.87 11.00
C THR A 327 10.28 -11.25 10.33
N ASP A 328 9.36 -12.14 10.72
CA ASP A 328 9.18 -13.45 10.09
C ASP A 328 8.20 -13.36 8.91
N VAL A 329 8.74 -13.04 7.74
CA VAL A 329 8.00 -12.88 6.48
C VAL A 329 7.23 -14.16 6.12
N ASP A 330 7.85 -15.32 6.26
CA ASP A 330 7.24 -16.60 5.89
C ASP A 330 6.08 -16.95 6.83
N LYS A 331 6.19 -16.66 8.12
CA LYS A 331 5.12 -16.85 9.11
C LYS A 331 3.91 -15.97 8.79
N LEU A 332 4.13 -14.71 8.42
CA LEU A 332 3.07 -13.78 7.99
C LEU A 332 2.36 -14.30 6.74
N MET A 333 3.11 -14.64 5.70
CA MET A 333 2.56 -15.16 4.44
C MET A 333 1.85 -16.50 4.64
N LYS A 334 2.40 -17.37 5.47
CA LYS A 334 1.77 -18.64 5.84
C LYS A 334 0.42 -18.41 6.51
N ALA A 335 0.33 -17.54 7.51
CA ALA A 335 -0.93 -17.17 8.16
C ALA A 335 -1.94 -16.59 7.15
N ALA A 336 -1.50 -15.72 6.24
CA ALA A 336 -2.37 -15.10 5.24
C ALA A 336 -2.96 -16.08 4.23
N PHE A 337 -2.23 -17.15 3.84
CA PHE A 337 -2.62 -18.03 2.73
C PHE A 337 -3.00 -19.46 3.14
N GLN A 338 -2.75 -19.87 4.37
CA GLN A 338 -3.21 -21.19 4.86
C GLN A 338 -4.74 -21.24 4.95
N ARG A 339 -5.27 -22.46 4.65
CA ARG A 339 -6.71 -22.74 4.75
C ARG A 339 -7.15 -23.16 6.15
N PHE A 340 -6.28 -23.83 6.89
CA PHE A 340 -6.59 -24.46 8.19
C PHE A 340 -5.54 -24.10 9.24
N GLY A 341 -5.96 -24.10 10.49
CA GLY A 341 -5.13 -23.79 11.65
C GLY A 341 -5.62 -22.56 12.42
N SER A 342 -5.33 -22.50 13.71
CA SER A 342 -5.80 -21.42 14.60
C SER A 342 -5.37 -20.01 14.16
N LYS A 343 -4.21 -19.90 13.53
CA LYS A 343 -3.67 -18.63 13.02
C LYS A 343 -3.86 -18.45 11.51
N ALA A 344 -4.62 -19.31 10.84
CA ALA A 344 -4.89 -19.20 9.42
C ALA A 344 -6.07 -18.27 9.14
N VAL A 345 -5.95 -17.46 8.10
CA VAL A 345 -7.06 -16.60 7.62
C VAL A 345 -8.20 -17.44 7.05
N GLY A 346 -7.91 -18.61 6.49
CA GLY A 346 -8.90 -19.51 5.90
C GLY A 346 -9.41 -18.99 4.55
N HIS A 347 -10.66 -19.35 4.21
CA HIS A 347 -11.28 -18.90 2.96
C HIS A 347 -11.61 -17.41 3.04
N LEU A 348 -11.25 -16.66 2.02
CA LEU A 348 -11.66 -15.28 1.75
C LEU A 348 -11.48 -15.03 0.25
N SER A 349 -12.56 -14.86 -0.48
CA SER A 349 -12.58 -14.58 -1.93
C SER A 349 -12.84 -13.11 -2.23
N HIS A 350 -12.64 -12.69 -3.47
CA HIS A 350 -13.10 -11.37 -3.94
C HIS A 350 -14.61 -11.26 -3.82
N HIS A 351 -15.35 -12.29 -4.21
CA HIS A 351 -16.81 -12.33 -4.11
C HIS A 351 -17.31 -12.07 -2.67
N ASP A 352 -16.66 -12.64 -1.64
CA ASP A 352 -17.03 -12.40 -0.24
C ASP A 352 -16.85 -10.92 0.14
N ILE A 353 -15.73 -10.33 -0.31
CA ILE A 353 -15.42 -8.91 -0.05
C ILE A 353 -16.38 -8.01 -0.80
N ASP A 354 -16.63 -8.27 -2.09
CA ASP A 354 -17.51 -7.45 -2.94
C ASP A 354 -18.95 -7.47 -2.44
N ARG A 355 -19.46 -8.62 -2.00
CA ARG A 355 -20.76 -8.71 -1.36
C ARG A 355 -20.86 -7.80 -0.13
N LYS A 356 -19.89 -7.89 0.80
CA LYS A 356 -19.86 -7.05 2.00
C LYS A 356 -19.67 -5.55 1.65
N ARG A 357 -18.96 -5.23 0.58
CA ARG A 357 -18.79 -3.86 0.09
C ARG A 357 -20.10 -3.29 -0.41
N ASN A 358 -20.86 -4.04 -1.17
CA ASN A 358 -22.19 -3.63 -1.64
C ASN A 358 -23.15 -3.41 -0.47
N GLU A 359 -23.15 -4.31 0.53
CA GLU A 359 -23.94 -4.16 1.77
C GLU A 359 -23.54 -2.89 2.54
N ALA A 360 -22.25 -2.62 2.71
CA ALA A 360 -21.72 -1.44 3.42
C ALA A 360 -22.05 -0.14 2.67
N SER A 361 -21.93 -0.12 1.35
CA SER A 361 -22.27 1.04 0.51
C SER A 361 -23.76 1.35 0.55
N ALA A 362 -24.62 0.34 0.48
CA ALA A 362 -26.06 0.51 0.59
C ALA A 362 -26.48 1.10 1.95
N ALA A 363 -25.86 0.64 3.04
CA ALA A 363 -26.10 1.16 4.39
C ALA A 363 -25.66 2.62 4.57
N LEU A 364 -24.59 3.05 3.88
CA LEU A 364 -24.13 4.44 3.90
C LEU A 364 -25.07 5.36 3.12
N ASN A 365 -25.56 4.92 1.96
CA ASN A 365 -26.44 5.70 1.10
C ASN A 365 -27.88 5.73 1.61
N GLY A 366 -28.37 4.66 2.27
CA GLY A 366 -29.69 4.58 2.88
C GLY A 366 -29.87 5.42 4.15
N GLY A 367 -28.76 5.76 4.84
CA GLY A 367 -28.78 6.63 6.03
C GLY A 367 -28.93 8.12 5.72
N SER A 368 -28.86 8.54 4.46
CA SER A 368 -29.01 9.93 4.03
C SER A 368 -30.45 10.32 3.58
N ALA A 369 -31.39 9.37 3.54
CA ALA A 369 -32.78 9.67 3.27
C ALA A 369 -33.47 10.12 4.57
N SER A 370 -33.59 11.43 4.78
CA SER A 370 -34.49 12.02 5.75
C SER A 370 -35.92 11.51 5.48
N PRO A 371 -36.74 11.20 6.51
CA PRO A 371 -38.11 10.83 6.29
C PRO A 371 -38.85 12.04 5.69
N SER A 372 -39.16 11.97 4.40
CA SER A 372 -40.04 12.93 3.73
C SER A 372 -41.39 12.94 4.43
N ALA A 373 -41.89 14.14 4.72
CA ALA A 373 -43.13 14.48 5.36
C ALA A 373 -44.30 13.62 4.86
N ARG A 374 -45.09 13.11 5.81
CA ARG A 374 -46.37 12.49 5.54
C ARG A 374 -47.24 13.48 4.76
N PRO A 375 -47.99 13.06 3.75
CA PRO A 375 -48.98 13.92 3.13
C PRO A 375 -50.11 14.16 4.14
N SER A 376 -50.40 15.42 4.42
CA SER A 376 -51.55 15.86 5.20
C SER A 376 -52.83 15.50 4.43
N THR A 377 -53.62 14.60 4.97
CA THR A 377 -54.98 14.34 4.52
C THR A 377 -55.85 15.56 4.82
N SER A 378 -56.12 16.37 3.81
CA SER A 378 -57.18 17.38 3.88
C SER A 378 -58.55 16.69 3.72
N SER A 379 -59.30 16.62 4.81
CA SER A 379 -60.69 16.25 4.82
C SER A 379 -61.53 17.36 4.17
N SER A 380 -62.12 17.10 3.01
CA SER A 380 -63.11 17.93 2.40
C SER A 380 -64.49 17.66 3.09
N LEU A 381 -64.93 18.60 3.87
CA LEU A 381 -66.32 18.68 4.31
C LEU A 381 -67.21 19.23 3.16
N SER A 382 -68.12 18.39 2.69
CA SER A 382 -69.17 18.78 1.82
C SER A 382 -70.28 19.48 2.67
N SER A 383 -70.69 20.71 2.34
CA SER A 383 -71.94 21.31 2.76
C SER A 383 -72.84 21.45 1.54
N ARG A 384 -73.99 20.81 1.66
CA ARG A 384 -75.19 21.01 0.84
C ARG A 384 -75.80 22.40 1.11
N SER A 385 -76.21 23.09 0.09
CA SER A 385 -77.49 23.81 -0.10
C SER A 385 -77.49 24.30 -1.55
#